data_6cbe84b3a40d2ce5cbed273b98faca87
#
_entry.id   6cbe84b3a40d2ce5cbed273b98faca87
#
_cell.length_a   1.000
_cell.length_b   1.000
_cell.length_c   1.000
_cell.angle_alpha   90.00
_cell.angle_beta   90.00
_cell.angle_gamma   90.00
#
_symmetry.space_group_name_H-M   'P 1'
#
loop_
_entity.id
_entity.type
_entity.pdbx_description
1 polymer ?
#
loop_
_entity_poly.entity_id
_entity_poly.type
_entity_poly.pdbx_seq_one_letter_code
_entity_poly.pdbx_strand_id
1 'polypeptide(L)'
;MIMRAKRWLAGFVMVVCSFDVATAQNAGSTAPAPSPAIVVPKPSSVAEPVTGGGPAPVVEPGPGYPRQPTIRSPAFDDYGWLPLKYAANAAKIVTFDPISPPLLWTEPPPGTVSVVLAMIDMETSSGGNPQDRLLWAVINMPPSTRLLAENTTRGRTAMLPVGAFQLSYLTNGYIGPLPGANLQAHHYLFELYTLDKMLEVPRDVTLDQLKTAIRGHQTGQRGVMVVKCCTNSQ
;
A
#
# COMPACT_ATOMS: atom_id res chain seq x y z
N MET A 1 32.92 -51.78 -23.02
CA MET A 1 32.07 -51.69 -21.79
C MET A 1 30.85 -50.92 -22.19
N ILE A 2 29.74 -51.64 -22.43
CA ILE A 2 28.56 -51.13 -23.13
C ILE A 2 27.53 -50.63 -22.10
N MET A 3 27.25 -49.35 -22.06
CA MET A 3 26.19 -48.79 -21.23
C MET A 3 24.84 -48.79 -21.96
N ARG A 4 23.89 -49.55 -21.41
CA ARG A 4 22.50 -49.67 -21.91
C ARG A 4 21.67 -48.44 -21.49
N ALA A 5 21.09 -47.71 -22.42
CA ALA A 5 20.10 -46.71 -22.22
C ALA A 5 18.72 -47.35 -21.92
N LYS A 6 18.10 -47.01 -20.80
CA LYS A 6 16.70 -47.36 -20.47
C LYS A 6 15.75 -46.31 -21.05
N ARG A 7 14.93 -46.72 -22.00
CA ARG A 7 13.79 -45.97 -22.53
C ARG A 7 12.63 -46.08 -21.54
N TRP A 8 12.11 -44.95 -21.06
CA TRP A 8 10.82 -44.88 -20.37
C TRP A 8 9.73 -44.55 -21.36
N LEU A 9 8.75 -45.44 -21.50
CA LEU A 9 7.47 -45.15 -22.19
C LEU A 9 6.57 -44.37 -21.24
N ALA A 10 6.17 -43.15 -21.62
CA ALA A 10 5.09 -42.43 -20.98
C ALA A 10 3.77 -42.84 -21.57
N GLY A 11 2.92 -43.54 -20.78
CA GLY A 11 1.55 -43.89 -21.17
C GLY A 11 0.65 -42.64 -21.05
N PHE A 12 0.01 -42.29 -22.16
CA PHE A 12 -1.00 -41.23 -22.23
C PHE A 12 -2.35 -41.84 -21.87
N VAL A 13 -2.90 -41.48 -20.71
CA VAL A 13 -4.28 -41.82 -20.31
C VAL A 13 -5.19 -40.71 -20.76
N MET A 14 -6.01 -40.98 -21.75
CA MET A 14 -7.05 -40.08 -22.23
C MET A 14 -8.29 -40.27 -21.37
N VAL A 15 -8.64 -39.30 -20.53
CA VAL A 15 -9.89 -39.28 -19.78
C VAL A 15 -10.95 -38.60 -20.64
N VAL A 16 -11.91 -39.38 -21.11
CA VAL A 16 -13.10 -38.88 -21.83
C VAL A 16 -14.15 -38.52 -20.76
N CYS A 17 -14.40 -37.24 -20.57
CA CYS A 17 -15.55 -36.78 -19.78
C CYS A 17 -16.79 -36.71 -20.64
N SER A 18 -17.76 -37.60 -20.37
CA SER A 18 -19.10 -37.55 -20.92
C SER A 18 -19.90 -36.46 -20.22
N PHE A 19 -20.45 -35.52 -20.97
CA PHE A 19 -21.39 -34.53 -20.43
C PHE A 19 -22.81 -35.08 -20.53
N ASP A 20 -23.42 -35.33 -19.38
CA ASP A 20 -24.86 -35.55 -19.25
C ASP A 20 -25.58 -34.19 -19.26
N VAL A 21 -26.42 -34.03 -20.29
CA VAL A 21 -27.33 -32.87 -20.38
C VAL A 21 -28.55 -33.15 -19.52
N ALA A 22 -28.60 -32.59 -18.29
CA ALA A 22 -29.80 -32.58 -17.48
C ALA A 22 -30.74 -31.45 -17.93
N THR A 23 -31.86 -31.79 -18.45
CA THR A 23 -32.99 -30.88 -18.77
C THR A 23 -33.60 -30.40 -17.43
N ALA A 24 -33.37 -29.15 -17.05
CA ALA A 24 -34.04 -28.50 -15.94
C ALA A 24 -35.44 -28.04 -16.36
N GLN A 25 -36.46 -28.62 -15.71
CA GLN A 25 -37.85 -28.21 -15.83
C GLN A 25 -38.09 -26.87 -15.13
N ASN A 26 -38.82 -26.04 -15.82
CA ASN A 26 -39.30 -24.70 -15.46
C ASN A 26 -40.17 -24.73 -14.20
N ALA A 27 -39.67 -24.19 -13.08
CA ALA A 27 -40.42 -23.91 -11.87
C ALA A 27 -40.71 -22.43 -11.75
N GLY A 28 -41.96 -22.06 -11.62
CA GLY A 28 -42.58 -20.76 -11.70
C GLY A 28 -41.85 -19.64 -10.96
N SER A 29 -41.63 -18.58 -11.66
CA SER A 29 -41.13 -17.30 -11.15
C SER A 29 -42.27 -16.55 -10.47
N THR A 30 -42.28 -16.53 -9.15
CA THR A 30 -43.04 -15.54 -8.38
C THR A 30 -42.18 -14.28 -8.28
N ALA A 31 -42.67 -13.22 -8.89
CA ALA A 31 -42.01 -11.91 -8.85
C ALA A 31 -41.88 -11.40 -7.39
N PRO A 32 -40.71 -10.82 -7.00
CA PRO A 32 -40.57 -10.21 -5.68
C PRO A 32 -41.43 -8.95 -5.56
N ALA A 33 -42.03 -8.77 -4.39
CA ALA A 33 -42.82 -7.59 -4.03
C ALA A 33 -41.99 -6.29 -4.19
N PRO A 34 -42.63 -5.18 -4.58
CA PRO A 34 -41.91 -3.91 -4.74
C PRO A 34 -41.38 -3.42 -3.39
N SER A 35 -40.10 -3.06 -3.37
CA SER A 35 -39.47 -2.41 -2.22
C SER A 35 -40.15 -1.08 -1.87
N PRO A 36 -40.26 -0.71 -0.59
CA PRO A 36 -40.84 0.56 -0.20
C PRO A 36 -40.03 1.72 -0.76
N ALA A 37 -40.73 2.71 -1.31
CA ALA A 37 -40.14 3.91 -1.90
C ALA A 37 -39.32 4.67 -0.84
N ILE A 38 -38.04 4.88 -1.13
CA ILE A 38 -37.19 5.75 -0.33
C ILE A 38 -37.70 7.19 -0.54
N VAL A 39 -38.28 7.78 0.49
CA VAL A 39 -38.64 9.22 0.49
C VAL A 39 -37.32 10.00 0.60
N VAL A 40 -36.87 10.54 -0.52
CA VAL A 40 -35.73 11.47 -0.55
C VAL A 40 -36.26 12.82 -0.03
N PRO A 41 -35.71 13.33 1.08
CA PRO A 41 -36.10 14.68 1.53
C PRO A 41 -35.69 15.70 0.48
N LYS A 42 -36.64 16.59 0.15
CA LYS A 42 -36.47 17.71 -0.77
C LYS A 42 -35.30 18.59 -0.26
N PRO A 43 -34.29 18.93 -1.08
CA PRO A 43 -33.25 19.83 -0.64
C PRO A 43 -33.83 21.20 -0.31
N SER A 44 -33.69 21.61 0.94
CA SER A 44 -34.03 22.95 1.38
C SER A 44 -32.99 23.93 0.87
N SER A 45 -33.51 24.99 0.23
CA SER A 45 -32.89 26.29 -0.09
C SER A 45 -31.46 26.27 -0.68
N VAL A 46 -31.39 26.76 -1.89
CA VAL A 46 -30.17 27.21 -2.57
C VAL A 46 -29.45 28.21 -1.65
N ALA A 47 -28.28 27.82 -1.17
CA ALA A 47 -27.37 28.74 -0.50
C ALA A 47 -26.81 29.70 -1.56
N GLU A 48 -26.89 31.00 -1.29
CA GLU A 48 -26.30 32.03 -2.13
C GLU A 48 -24.78 31.83 -2.27
N PRO A 49 -24.17 32.22 -3.42
CA PRO A 49 -22.73 32.07 -3.61
C PRO A 49 -21.97 33.01 -2.66
N VAL A 50 -21.26 32.45 -1.70
CA VAL A 50 -20.33 33.19 -0.84
C VAL A 50 -19.11 33.59 -1.69
N THR A 51 -19.13 34.83 -2.20
CA THR A 51 -17.96 35.48 -2.78
C THR A 51 -17.07 35.98 -1.67
N GLY A 52 -16.05 35.17 -1.33
CA GLY A 52 -15.04 35.53 -0.34
C GLY A 52 -14.02 34.40 -0.21
N GLY A 53 -13.10 34.33 -1.19
CA GLY A 53 -12.03 33.34 -1.21
C GLY A 53 -10.89 33.67 -0.25
N GLY A 54 -11.12 33.48 1.04
CA GLY A 54 -10.02 33.26 1.98
C GLY A 54 -9.71 31.75 2.07
N PRO A 55 -8.47 31.33 2.39
CA PRO A 55 -8.18 29.94 2.68
C PRO A 55 -9.12 29.46 3.78
N ALA A 56 -9.73 28.27 3.57
CA ALA A 56 -10.60 27.67 4.57
C ALA A 56 -9.93 27.67 5.93
N PRO A 57 -10.61 28.02 7.03
CA PRO A 57 -10.00 28.02 8.34
C PRO A 57 -9.49 26.60 8.62
N VAL A 58 -8.20 26.48 8.94
CA VAL A 58 -7.63 25.25 9.45
C VAL A 58 -8.28 25.02 10.81
N VAL A 59 -9.25 24.11 10.85
CA VAL A 59 -9.86 23.70 12.12
C VAL A 59 -8.80 22.91 12.87
N GLU A 60 -8.14 23.59 13.81
CA GLU A 60 -7.26 22.91 14.77
C GLU A 60 -8.11 21.87 15.53
N PRO A 61 -7.67 20.59 15.58
CA PRO A 61 -8.38 19.60 16.39
C PRO A 61 -8.41 20.08 17.85
N GLY A 62 -9.62 20.10 18.41
CA GLY A 62 -9.81 20.50 19.81
C GLY A 62 -8.98 19.65 20.78
N PRO A 63 -8.73 20.12 22.00
CA PRO A 63 -7.98 19.38 23.00
C PRO A 63 -8.68 18.05 23.31
N GLY A 64 -7.99 16.93 23.05
CA GLY A 64 -8.48 15.58 23.33
C GLY A 64 -8.47 14.60 22.15
N TYR A 65 -8.31 15.07 20.92
CA TYR A 65 -8.10 14.15 19.78
C TYR A 65 -6.60 13.90 19.58
N PRO A 66 -6.16 12.62 19.52
CA PRO A 66 -4.76 12.31 19.20
C PRO A 66 -4.43 12.92 17.84
N ARG A 67 -3.36 13.75 17.81
CA ARG A 67 -2.94 14.39 16.55
C ARG A 67 -2.56 13.33 15.54
N GLN A 68 -3.19 13.40 14.36
CA GLN A 68 -2.80 12.58 13.22
C GLN A 68 -1.62 13.26 12.52
N PRO A 69 -0.45 12.61 12.41
CA PRO A 69 0.62 13.17 11.60
C PRO A 69 0.18 13.20 10.13
N THR A 70 0.34 14.36 9.50
CA THR A 70 0.11 14.49 8.05
C THR A 70 1.37 14.12 7.32
N ILE A 71 1.28 13.18 6.38
CA ILE A 71 2.37 12.81 5.46
C ILE A 71 2.11 13.44 4.08
N ARG A 72 3.16 13.90 3.42
CA ARG A 72 3.11 14.49 2.08
C ARG A 72 4.43 14.29 1.33
N SER A 73 4.39 14.48 0.03
CA SER A 73 5.59 14.54 -0.82
C SER A 73 5.64 15.89 -1.57
N PRO A 74 6.81 16.50 -1.77
CA PRO A 74 6.96 17.64 -2.68
C PRO A 74 6.99 17.21 -4.16
N ALA A 75 7.01 15.92 -4.46
CA ALA A 75 7.18 15.37 -5.80
C ALA A 75 5.88 14.85 -6.41
N PHE A 76 4.84 14.62 -5.61
CA PHE A 76 3.52 14.14 -6.04
C PHE A 76 2.45 14.43 -4.97
N ASP A 77 1.22 14.51 -5.40
CA ASP A 77 0.07 14.75 -4.53
C ASP A 77 -0.51 13.45 -3.96
N ASP A 78 -1.26 13.57 -2.85
CA ASP A 78 -2.11 12.49 -2.34
C ASP A 78 -3.16 12.11 -3.40
N TYR A 79 -3.40 10.81 -3.59
CA TYR A 79 -4.17 10.22 -4.70
C TYR A 79 -3.63 10.55 -6.10
N GLY A 80 -2.45 11.16 -6.21
CA GLY A 80 -1.77 11.46 -7.46
C GLY A 80 -1.02 10.27 -8.06
N TRP A 81 -0.38 10.52 -9.20
CA TRP A 81 0.50 9.56 -9.85
C TRP A 81 1.92 9.65 -9.29
N LEU A 82 2.47 8.52 -8.87
CA LEU A 82 3.88 8.44 -8.49
C LEU A 82 4.75 8.57 -9.74
N PRO A 83 5.68 9.53 -9.79
CA PRO A 83 6.62 9.64 -10.92
C PRO A 83 7.42 8.34 -11.11
N LEU A 84 7.59 7.93 -12.37
CA LEU A 84 8.23 6.65 -12.73
C LEU A 84 9.67 6.50 -12.22
N LYS A 85 10.36 7.61 -11.95
CA LYS A 85 11.70 7.55 -11.34
C LYS A 85 11.73 6.90 -9.96
N TYR A 86 10.57 6.84 -9.27
CA TYR A 86 10.41 6.19 -7.97
C TYR A 86 9.86 4.77 -8.08
N ALA A 87 9.49 4.33 -9.27
CA ALA A 87 9.01 2.98 -9.52
C ALA A 87 10.16 2.03 -9.88
N ALA A 88 10.01 0.75 -9.55
CA ALA A 88 10.88 -0.28 -10.08
C ALA A 88 10.54 -0.49 -11.56
N ASN A 89 11.43 -0.12 -12.47
CA ASN A 89 11.19 -0.30 -13.89
C ASN A 89 11.37 -1.77 -14.27
N ALA A 90 10.28 -2.48 -14.53
CA ALA A 90 10.28 -3.87 -14.95
C ALA A 90 11.09 -4.12 -16.25
N ALA A 91 11.21 -3.12 -17.14
CA ALA A 91 12.00 -3.21 -18.38
C ALA A 91 13.52 -3.04 -18.15
N LYS A 92 13.94 -2.55 -16.98
CA LYS A 92 15.33 -2.33 -16.60
C LYS A 92 15.71 -3.05 -15.32
N ILE A 93 15.18 -4.22 -15.09
CA ILE A 93 15.42 -5.07 -13.90
C ILE A 93 16.91 -5.38 -13.64
N VAL A 94 17.79 -5.09 -14.56
CA VAL A 94 19.25 -5.32 -14.41
C VAL A 94 19.92 -4.38 -13.40
N THR A 95 19.28 -3.28 -13.04
CA THR A 95 19.75 -2.40 -11.97
C THR A 95 18.60 -2.07 -11.01
N PHE A 96 18.32 -2.97 -10.07
CA PHE A 96 17.41 -2.72 -8.94
C PHE A 96 17.98 -1.65 -8.02
N ASP A 97 17.83 -0.41 -8.42
CA ASP A 97 18.27 0.71 -7.62
C ASP A 97 17.32 1.90 -7.79
N PRO A 98 16.01 1.71 -7.46
CA PRO A 98 15.04 2.78 -7.57
C PRO A 98 15.36 3.88 -6.57
N ILE A 99 15.10 5.11 -6.99
CA ILE A 99 15.24 6.30 -6.16
C ILE A 99 14.07 6.34 -5.19
N SER A 100 14.32 6.41 -3.88
CA SER A 100 13.24 6.62 -2.92
C SER A 100 12.68 8.04 -3.02
N PRO A 101 11.34 8.21 -2.91
CA PRO A 101 10.73 9.52 -2.99
C PRO A 101 11.04 10.38 -1.77
N PRO A 102 11.04 11.72 -1.92
CA PRO A 102 11.08 12.62 -0.79
C PRO A 102 9.72 12.59 -0.06
N LEU A 103 9.77 12.41 1.25
CA LEU A 103 8.57 12.35 2.11
C LEU A 103 8.77 13.24 3.33
N LEU A 104 7.75 14.03 3.65
CA LEU A 104 7.72 14.93 4.80
C LEU A 104 6.50 14.62 5.66
N TRP A 105 6.60 14.89 6.94
CA TRP A 105 5.48 14.77 7.86
C TRP A 105 5.52 15.81 8.97
N THR A 106 4.35 16.05 9.56
CA THR A 106 4.20 16.96 10.69
C THR A 106 4.82 16.39 11.96
N GLU A 107 4.92 17.22 12.97
CA GLU A 107 5.46 16.82 14.27
C GLU A 107 4.67 15.65 14.89
N PRO A 108 5.37 14.57 15.35
CA PRO A 108 4.75 13.51 16.09
C PRO A 108 4.14 13.99 17.42
N PRO A 109 3.10 13.30 17.92
CA PRO A 109 2.54 13.59 19.23
C PRO A 109 3.57 13.50 20.37
N PRO A 110 3.36 14.19 21.50
CA PRO A 110 4.17 14.02 22.71
C PRO A 110 4.21 12.54 23.15
N GLY A 111 5.35 12.12 23.71
CA GLY A 111 5.56 10.73 24.13
C GLY A 111 6.03 9.80 23.00
N THR A 112 6.18 10.30 21.77
CA THR A 112 6.74 9.51 20.68
C THR A 112 8.23 9.24 20.92
N VAL A 113 8.60 7.97 20.88
CA VAL A 113 9.98 7.47 20.98
C VAL A 113 10.54 7.12 19.61
N SER A 114 9.72 6.57 18.73
CA SER A 114 10.12 6.22 17.37
C SER A 114 9.02 6.48 16.34
N VAL A 115 9.47 6.63 15.09
CA VAL A 115 8.60 6.77 13.93
C VAL A 115 8.86 5.63 12.97
N VAL A 116 7.78 5.08 12.41
CA VAL A 116 7.81 4.03 11.38
C VAL A 116 7.08 4.55 10.14
N LEU A 117 7.72 4.43 8.99
CA LEU A 117 7.10 4.67 7.69
C LEU A 117 7.02 3.34 6.95
N ALA A 118 5.84 2.99 6.45
CA ALA A 118 5.61 1.79 5.64
C ALA A 118 5.01 2.16 4.29
N MET A 119 5.43 1.48 3.23
CA MET A 119 4.84 1.51 1.90
C MET A 119 4.22 0.16 1.59
N ILE A 120 2.95 0.16 1.25
CA ILE A 120 2.11 -1.03 1.10
C ILE A 120 1.50 -1.03 -0.30
N ASP A 121 1.60 -2.14 -1.02
CA ASP A 121 0.84 -2.39 -2.25
C ASP A 121 -0.52 -2.98 -1.85
N MET A 122 -1.60 -2.32 -2.24
CA MET A 122 -2.97 -2.67 -1.84
C MET A 122 -3.64 -3.68 -2.78
N GLU A 123 -3.04 -3.96 -3.94
CA GLU A 123 -3.65 -4.82 -4.98
C GLU A 123 -2.78 -6.02 -5.36
N THR A 124 -1.97 -6.51 -4.45
CA THR A 124 -1.27 -7.77 -4.70
C THR A 124 -2.21 -8.96 -4.59
N SER A 125 -1.89 -10.03 -5.26
CA SER A 125 -2.60 -11.30 -5.10
C SER A 125 -1.63 -12.43 -4.82
N SER A 126 -2.02 -13.35 -3.94
CA SER A 126 -1.30 -14.58 -3.71
C SER A 126 -2.29 -15.75 -3.76
N GLY A 127 -2.04 -16.70 -4.67
CA GLY A 127 -2.95 -17.83 -4.86
C GLY A 127 -4.37 -17.42 -5.28
N GLY A 128 -4.52 -16.27 -5.97
CA GLY A 128 -5.82 -15.74 -6.41
C GLY A 128 -6.58 -14.91 -5.37
N ASN A 129 -6.05 -14.76 -4.16
CA ASN A 129 -6.65 -13.92 -3.13
C ASN A 129 -5.98 -12.54 -3.09
N PRO A 130 -6.75 -11.43 -3.07
CA PRO A 130 -6.20 -10.09 -2.84
C PRO A 130 -5.53 -10.02 -1.48
N GLN A 131 -4.32 -9.45 -1.44
CA GLN A 131 -3.57 -9.26 -0.20
C GLN A 131 -2.80 -7.95 -0.27
N ASP A 132 -2.80 -7.22 0.84
CA ASP A 132 -1.89 -6.10 1.02
C ASP A 132 -0.46 -6.63 1.24
N ARG A 133 0.52 -5.99 0.63
CA ARG A 133 1.92 -6.39 0.75
C ARG A 133 2.79 -5.23 1.22
N LEU A 134 3.57 -5.48 2.26
CA LEU A 134 4.63 -4.56 2.66
C LEU A 134 5.73 -4.56 1.58
N LEU A 135 5.85 -3.45 0.85
CA LEU A 135 6.92 -3.28 -0.13
C LEU A 135 8.20 -2.78 0.51
N TRP A 136 8.10 -1.83 1.41
CA TRP A 136 9.21 -1.15 2.03
C TRP A 136 8.78 -0.53 3.36
N ALA A 137 9.69 -0.49 4.33
CA ALA A 137 9.52 0.26 5.55
C ALA A 137 10.84 0.85 6.05
N VAL A 138 10.76 1.99 6.71
CA VAL A 138 11.83 2.56 7.53
C VAL A 138 11.34 2.55 8.98
N ILE A 139 12.09 1.88 9.83
CA ILE A 139 11.71 1.55 11.20
C ILE A 139 12.67 2.25 12.17
N ASN A 140 12.13 2.65 13.33
CA ASN A 140 12.88 3.27 14.41
C ASN A 140 13.55 4.60 14.05
N MET A 141 12.93 5.42 13.21
CA MET A 141 13.39 6.77 13.02
C MET A 141 13.20 7.58 14.32
N PRO A 142 14.18 8.42 14.69
CA PRO A 142 14.01 9.34 15.83
C PRO A 142 12.77 10.24 15.67
N PRO A 143 12.08 10.61 16.76
CA PRO A 143 10.90 11.48 16.69
C PRO A 143 11.19 12.89 16.19
N SER A 144 12.45 13.31 16.14
CA SER A 144 12.89 14.56 15.51
C SER A 144 12.93 14.50 13.98
N THR A 145 12.87 13.30 13.37
CA THR A 145 12.85 13.14 11.93
C THR A 145 11.53 13.66 11.36
N ARG A 146 11.60 14.55 10.37
CA ARG A 146 10.44 15.15 9.67
C ARG A 146 10.52 14.96 8.16
N LEU A 147 11.61 14.40 7.68
CA LEU A 147 11.93 14.32 6.26
C LEU A 147 12.78 13.08 6.00
N LEU A 148 12.41 12.34 4.97
CA LEU A 148 13.30 11.51 4.19
C LEU A 148 13.51 12.22 2.84
N ALA A 149 14.72 12.67 2.56
CA ALA A 149 15.04 13.30 1.30
C ALA A 149 14.96 12.30 0.14
N GLU A 150 14.83 12.81 -1.10
CA GLU A 150 14.94 11.98 -2.29
C GLU A 150 16.24 11.17 -2.27
N ASN A 151 16.17 9.90 -2.62
CA ASN A 151 17.33 9.00 -2.72
C ASN A 151 18.04 8.70 -1.38
N THR A 152 17.45 9.02 -0.24
CA THR A 152 18.05 8.75 1.09
C THR A 152 18.12 7.26 1.41
N THR A 153 17.19 6.47 0.90
CA THR A 153 17.01 5.05 1.25
C THR A 153 17.41 4.10 0.12
N ARG A 154 18.30 4.54 -0.73
CA ARG A 154 18.82 3.75 -1.86
C ARG A 154 19.74 2.64 -1.38
N GLY A 155 19.31 1.39 -1.53
CA GLY A 155 20.14 0.20 -1.34
C GLY A 155 21.02 0.21 -0.08
N ARG A 156 22.24 -0.28 -0.23
CA ARG A 156 23.23 -0.35 0.88
C ARG A 156 23.83 1.00 1.27
N THR A 157 23.63 2.02 0.46
CA THR A 157 24.18 3.37 0.69
C THR A 157 23.19 4.30 1.37
N ALA A 158 22.10 3.75 1.94
CA ALA A 158 21.09 4.52 2.61
C ALA A 158 21.65 5.39 3.72
N MET A 159 21.34 6.69 3.68
CA MET A 159 21.63 7.63 4.75
C MET A 159 20.41 7.78 5.66
N LEU A 160 20.13 6.74 6.41
CA LEU A 160 19.03 6.75 7.37
C LEU A 160 19.37 7.53 8.63
N PRO A 161 18.38 8.10 9.33
CA PRO A 161 18.59 8.64 10.68
C PRO A 161 19.22 7.61 11.62
N VAL A 162 19.99 8.08 12.61
CA VAL A 162 20.67 7.22 13.58
C VAL A 162 19.67 6.32 14.29
N GLY A 163 19.95 5.03 14.36
CA GLY A 163 19.10 4.02 14.97
C GLY A 163 18.00 3.45 14.05
N ALA A 164 17.72 4.12 12.94
CA ALA A 164 16.76 3.62 11.97
C ALA A 164 17.35 2.51 11.09
N PHE A 165 16.50 1.61 10.66
CA PHE A 165 16.82 0.61 9.66
C PHE A 165 15.67 0.46 8.67
N GLN A 166 15.95 -0.13 7.51
CA GLN A 166 14.93 -0.34 6.50
C GLN A 166 14.75 -1.82 6.18
N LEU A 167 13.55 -2.14 5.73
CA LEU A 167 13.10 -3.44 5.29
C LEU A 167 12.50 -3.29 3.90
N SER A 168 12.57 -4.32 3.08
CA SER A 168 11.78 -4.39 1.86
C SER A 168 11.52 -5.83 1.46
N TYR A 169 10.53 -6.00 0.60
CA TYR A 169 10.06 -7.31 0.14
C TYR A 169 11.16 -8.16 -0.52
N LEU A 170 12.09 -7.54 -1.24
CA LEU A 170 13.13 -8.27 -1.99
C LEU A 170 14.57 -7.89 -1.62
N THR A 171 14.78 -6.76 -0.97
CA THR A 171 16.10 -6.18 -0.72
C THR A 171 16.19 -5.54 0.66
N ASN A 172 17.36 -5.03 1.01
CA ASN A 172 17.53 -4.23 2.24
C ASN A 172 17.37 -2.73 1.99
N GLY A 173 16.78 -2.32 0.86
CA GLY A 173 16.60 -0.93 0.48
C GLY A 173 15.23 -0.65 -0.11
N TYR A 174 14.96 0.60 -0.49
CA TYR A 174 13.73 0.95 -1.18
C TYR A 174 13.60 0.18 -2.49
N ILE A 175 12.42 -0.43 -2.67
CA ILE A 175 12.07 -1.07 -3.92
C ILE A 175 10.82 -0.37 -4.48
N GLY A 176 10.70 0.54 -5.12
CA GLY A 176 9.48 1.21 -5.60
C GLY A 176 8.38 0.26 -6.09
N PRO A 177 7.24 0.79 -6.45
CA PRO A 177 6.17 0.05 -7.09
C PRO A 177 6.65 -0.80 -8.25
N LEU A 178 6.21 -2.04 -8.29
CA LEU A 178 6.42 -2.95 -9.41
C LEU A 178 5.15 -2.97 -10.26
N PRO A 179 5.22 -2.66 -11.56
CA PRO A 179 4.05 -2.83 -12.42
C PRO A 179 3.53 -4.26 -12.36
N GLY A 180 2.24 -4.42 -12.14
CA GLY A 180 1.60 -5.73 -12.19
C GLY A 180 1.71 -6.36 -13.59
N ALA A 181 1.68 -7.68 -13.68
CA ALA A 181 1.71 -8.39 -14.96
C ALA A 181 0.51 -8.04 -15.86
N ASN A 182 -0.59 -7.59 -15.27
CA ASN A 182 -1.81 -7.15 -15.96
C ASN A 182 -1.75 -5.69 -16.44
N LEU A 183 -0.65 -4.98 -16.14
CA LEU A 183 -0.41 -3.59 -16.57
C LEU A 183 -1.47 -2.58 -16.08
N GLN A 184 -2.22 -2.94 -15.05
CA GLN A 184 -3.14 -2.05 -14.37
C GLN A 184 -2.40 -1.23 -13.30
N ALA A 185 -2.87 0.00 -13.08
CA ALA A 185 -2.34 0.82 -12.00
C ALA A 185 -2.73 0.21 -10.65
N HIS A 186 -1.76 0.05 -9.78
CA HIS A 186 -2.00 -0.28 -8.38
C HIS A 186 -2.01 0.99 -7.53
N HIS A 187 -2.71 0.91 -6.39
CA HIS A 187 -2.64 1.90 -5.34
C HIS A 187 -1.60 1.48 -4.30
N TYR A 188 -0.78 2.43 -3.92
CA TYR A 188 0.25 2.25 -2.92
C TYR A 188 -0.04 3.18 -1.75
N LEU A 189 -0.05 2.63 -0.57
CA LEU A 189 -0.36 3.32 0.67
C LEU A 189 0.92 3.59 1.43
N PHE A 190 1.22 4.87 1.71
CA PHE A 190 2.21 5.25 2.71
C PHE A 190 1.53 5.41 4.05
N GLU A 191 1.98 4.65 5.05
CA GLU A 191 1.51 4.75 6.43
C GLU A 191 2.65 5.23 7.33
N LEU A 192 2.39 6.27 8.12
CA LEU A 192 3.30 6.80 9.11
C LEU A 192 2.76 6.53 10.51
N TYR A 193 3.52 5.82 11.31
CA TYR A 193 3.19 5.49 12.69
C TYR A 193 4.14 6.18 13.65
N THR A 194 3.60 6.66 14.76
CA THR A 194 4.35 7.26 15.85
C THR A 194 4.17 6.39 17.10
N LEU A 195 5.27 5.93 17.69
CA LEU A 195 5.27 4.88 18.70
C LEU A 195 5.93 5.32 20.00
N ASP A 196 5.45 4.78 21.11
CA ASP A 196 6.01 5.01 22.47
C ASP A 196 7.26 4.15 22.78
N LYS A 197 7.72 3.37 21.79
CA LYS A 197 8.90 2.51 21.94
C LYS A 197 9.64 2.34 20.60
N MET A 198 10.84 1.78 20.66
CA MET A 198 11.53 1.21 19.51
C MET A 198 10.95 -0.17 19.21
N LEU A 199 10.83 -0.52 17.93
CA LEU A 199 10.40 -1.86 17.50
C LEU A 199 11.59 -2.80 17.38
N GLU A 200 11.39 -4.02 17.86
CA GLU A 200 12.26 -5.16 17.62
C GLU A 200 11.53 -6.12 16.67
N VAL A 201 11.84 -6.05 15.39
CA VAL A 201 11.24 -6.90 14.36
C VAL A 201 12.32 -7.54 13.50
N PRO A 202 12.11 -8.77 13.01
CA PRO A 202 13.03 -9.42 12.10
C PRO A 202 13.09 -8.70 10.74
N ARG A 203 14.16 -8.94 9.99
CA ARG A 203 14.39 -8.29 8.69
C ARG A 203 13.40 -8.73 7.60
N ASP A 204 12.81 -9.88 7.76
CA ASP A 204 11.82 -10.50 6.87
C ASP A 204 10.38 -10.39 7.40
N VAL A 205 10.12 -9.40 8.27
CA VAL A 205 8.80 -9.18 8.86
C VAL A 205 7.74 -8.98 7.78
N THR A 206 6.62 -9.67 7.93
CA THR A 206 5.43 -9.46 7.08
C THR A 206 4.66 -8.22 7.50
N LEU A 207 3.74 -7.74 6.65
CA LEU A 207 2.86 -6.61 6.99
C LEU A 207 2.05 -6.88 8.27
N ASP A 208 1.49 -8.08 8.42
CA ASP A 208 0.68 -8.45 9.59
C ASP A 208 1.52 -8.50 10.88
N GLN A 209 2.73 -9.03 10.80
CA GLN A 209 3.66 -9.04 11.92
C GLN A 209 4.09 -7.62 12.31
N LEU A 210 4.36 -6.75 11.33
CA LEU A 210 4.67 -5.35 11.57
C LEU A 210 3.48 -4.63 12.22
N LYS A 211 2.27 -4.77 11.67
CA LYS A 211 1.04 -4.20 12.25
C LYS A 211 0.77 -4.74 13.66
N THR A 212 1.09 -6.00 13.91
CA THR A 212 0.97 -6.60 15.25
C THR A 212 1.97 -6.00 16.24
N ALA A 213 3.22 -5.79 15.83
CA ALA A 213 4.25 -5.17 16.67
C ALA A 213 3.93 -3.69 17.00
N ILE A 214 3.24 -2.98 16.09
CA ILE A 214 2.80 -1.60 16.26
C ILE A 214 1.58 -1.51 17.19
N ARG A 215 0.73 -2.53 17.21
CA ARG A 215 -0.56 -2.49 17.91
C ARG A 215 -0.39 -2.22 19.41
N GLY A 216 -1.13 -1.22 19.90
CA GLY A 216 -1.08 -0.80 21.31
C GLY A 216 0.09 0.10 21.69
N HIS A 217 0.97 0.44 20.73
CA HIS A 217 2.13 1.30 20.96
C HIS A 217 2.06 2.65 20.22
N GLN A 218 0.95 2.96 19.58
CA GLN A 218 0.78 4.21 18.86
C GLN A 218 0.53 5.37 19.82
N THR A 219 1.27 6.46 19.66
CA THR A 219 1.10 7.72 20.42
C THR A 219 0.04 8.63 19.81
N GLY A 220 -0.38 8.35 18.58
CA GLY A 220 -1.43 9.07 17.86
C GLY A 220 -2.04 8.20 16.76
N GLN A 221 -2.92 8.80 15.96
CA GLN A 221 -3.44 8.15 14.77
C GLN A 221 -2.33 8.06 13.72
N ARG A 222 -2.40 7.05 12.83
CA ARG A 222 -1.45 6.93 11.71
C ARG A 222 -1.68 8.03 10.67
N GLY A 223 -0.60 8.59 10.13
CA GLY A 223 -0.64 9.40 8.92
C GLY A 223 -0.79 8.50 7.70
N VAL A 224 -1.52 8.97 6.69
CA VAL A 224 -1.82 8.19 5.48
C VAL A 224 -1.66 9.07 4.25
N MET A 225 -1.08 8.52 3.18
CA MET A 225 -1.03 9.09 1.85
C MET A 225 -1.13 7.97 0.81
N VAL A 226 -1.97 8.13 -0.19
CA VAL A 226 -2.20 7.15 -1.26
C VAL A 226 -1.62 7.67 -2.57
N VAL A 227 -1.01 6.82 -3.36
CA VAL A 227 -0.56 7.13 -4.72
C VAL A 227 -0.92 6.02 -5.68
N LYS A 228 -1.04 6.34 -6.95
CA LYS A 228 -1.20 5.38 -8.04
C LYS A 228 0.11 5.23 -8.80
N CYS A 229 0.40 4.04 -9.28
CA CYS A 229 1.54 3.82 -10.15
C CYS A 229 1.29 2.76 -11.20
N CYS A 230 1.99 3.01 -12.28
CA CYS A 230 2.57 1.99 -13.13
C CYS A 230 1.59 1.37 -14.11
N THR A 231 1.00 2.21 -14.98
CA THR A 231 0.40 1.75 -16.24
C THR A 231 1.43 1.75 -17.37
N ASN A 232 1.15 1.03 -18.47
CA ASN A 232 1.99 1.07 -19.69
C ASN A 232 1.99 2.43 -20.41
N SER A 233 1.12 3.34 -20.02
CA SER A 233 0.92 4.63 -20.69
C SER A 233 1.49 5.83 -19.94
N GLN A 234 2.31 5.60 -18.94
CA GLN A 234 3.06 6.65 -18.23
C GLN A 234 4.47 6.81 -18.74
#